data_a1e669b23680a11dea2f02d9532907bd
#
_entry.id   a1e669b23680a11dea2f02d9532907bd
#
_cell.length_a   1.000
_cell.length_b   1.000
_cell.length_c   1.000
_cell.angle_alpha   90.00
_cell.angle_beta   90.00
_cell.angle_gamma   90.00
#
_symmetry.space_group_name_H-M   'P 1'
#
loop_
_entity.id
_entity.type
_entity.pdbx_description
1 polymer ?
#
loop_
_entity_poly.entity_id
_entity_poly.type
_entity_poly.pdbx_seq_one_letter_code
_entity_poly.pdbx_strand_id
1 'polypeptide(L)'
;MEEEHIELAPRKPLELVFQDEFVVVINKPNGLMVHRSPISMSNADTFAIQELRDQLGVYVYPAHRLDRKTSGLLVFALALENLKLINAQFEAKTISKTYHAVVRGFTEPEGTIDYALTNDKGKTQEAVTHYKTLDQTEINVPLGQHATSRYSLVEVYPETGRMHQIRKHLAHIHHPIIGDRPHGCNKQNKLFLEKWGLTEMLLHAIKIEFDHPVTNQRLSLEAPYQPEFTRIKQLLFSH
;
A
#
# COMPACT_ATOMS: atom_id res chain seq x y z
N MET A 1 -21.73 2.34 39.51
CA MET A 1 -20.51 2.16 38.69
C MET A 1 -20.75 2.99 37.45
N GLU A 2 -20.14 4.17 37.39
CA GLU A 2 -20.18 5.03 36.21
C GLU A 2 -19.28 4.38 35.16
N GLU A 3 -19.87 4.05 34.01
CA GLU A 3 -19.10 3.63 32.83
C GLU A 3 -18.29 4.86 32.36
N GLU A 4 -16.98 4.83 32.56
CA GLU A 4 -16.08 5.80 31.95
C GLU A 4 -16.21 5.64 30.42
N HIS A 5 -16.93 6.56 29.79
CA HIS A 5 -16.86 6.80 28.36
C HIS A 5 -15.44 7.29 28.02
N ILE A 6 -14.57 6.37 27.60
CA ILE A 6 -13.28 6.74 27.00
C ILE A 6 -13.60 7.48 25.69
N GLU A 7 -13.61 8.79 25.77
CA GLU A 7 -13.71 9.67 24.60
C GLU A 7 -12.43 9.49 23.76
N LEU A 8 -12.52 8.69 22.72
CA LEU A 8 -11.40 8.50 21.76
C LEU A 8 -11.10 9.86 21.14
N ALA A 9 -9.85 10.32 21.25
CA ALA A 9 -9.40 11.55 20.64
C ALA A 9 -9.82 11.61 19.16
N PRO A 10 -10.30 12.75 18.66
CA PRO A 10 -10.76 12.89 17.28
C PRO A 10 -9.62 12.52 16.32
N ARG A 11 -9.86 11.53 15.46
CA ARG A 11 -8.88 11.11 14.46
C ARG A 11 -8.73 12.21 13.42
N LYS A 12 -7.49 12.37 12.90
CA LYS A 12 -7.26 13.27 11.77
C LYS A 12 -8.13 12.80 10.59
N PRO A 13 -8.80 13.74 9.89
CA PRO A 13 -9.51 13.42 8.67
C PRO A 13 -8.59 12.71 7.66
N LEU A 14 -9.17 11.82 6.86
CA LEU A 14 -8.45 11.20 5.74
C LEU A 14 -8.07 12.27 4.71
N GLU A 15 -6.84 12.21 4.27
CA GLU A 15 -6.32 13.10 3.24
C GLU A 15 -6.99 12.78 1.89
N LEU A 16 -7.75 13.76 1.35
CA LEU A 16 -8.38 13.66 0.04
C LEU A 16 -7.40 14.15 -1.02
N VAL A 17 -7.06 13.27 -1.96
CA VAL A 17 -6.19 13.61 -3.12
C VAL A 17 -7.01 14.13 -4.27
N PHE A 18 -8.22 13.60 -4.44
CA PHE A 18 -9.17 14.03 -5.46
C PHE A 18 -10.60 13.81 -4.94
N GLN A 19 -11.50 14.71 -5.29
CA GLN A 19 -12.94 14.57 -5.02
C GLN A 19 -13.75 15.36 -6.04
N ASP A 20 -14.80 14.72 -6.56
CA ASP A 20 -15.90 15.38 -7.28
C ASP A 20 -17.25 14.76 -6.87
N GLU A 21 -18.29 14.89 -7.69
CA GLU A 21 -19.64 14.33 -7.44
C GLU A 21 -19.71 12.82 -7.63
N PHE A 22 -18.71 12.18 -8.23
CA PHE A 22 -18.75 10.79 -8.70
C PHE A 22 -17.70 9.90 -8.02
N VAL A 23 -16.54 10.45 -7.73
CA VAL A 23 -15.35 9.72 -7.27
C VAL A 23 -14.64 10.50 -6.16
N VAL A 24 -14.13 9.78 -5.18
CA VAL A 24 -13.17 10.32 -4.20
C VAL A 24 -11.96 9.40 -4.12
N VAL A 25 -10.77 9.99 -4.06
CA VAL A 25 -9.51 9.28 -3.92
C VAL A 25 -8.78 9.81 -2.69
N ILE A 26 -8.43 8.90 -1.79
CA ILE A 26 -7.73 9.24 -0.54
C ILE A 26 -6.27 8.77 -0.58
N ASN A 27 -5.43 9.43 0.22
CA ASN A 27 -4.13 8.92 0.63
C ASN A 27 -4.30 8.10 1.91
N LYS A 28 -4.59 6.81 1.77
CA LYS A 28 -4.84 5.90 2.90
C LYS A 28 -3.59 5.80 3.80
N PRO A 29 -3.69 6.07 5.11
CA PRO A 29 -2.58 5.88 6.02
C PRO A 29 -2.23 4.39 6.20
N ASN A 30 -0.99 4.12 6.63
CA ASN A 30 -0.57 2.80 7.07
C ASN A 30 -1.41 2.38 8.30
N GLY A 31 -1.69 1.09 8.43
CA GLY A 31 -2.42 0.56 9.58
C GLY A 31 -3.94 0.56 9.45
N LEU A 32 -4.54 1.40 8.59
CA LEU A 32 -5.98 1.47 8.36
C LEU A 32 -6.45 0.38 7.38
N MET A 33 -7.45 -0.39 7.77
CA MET A 33 -8.12 -1.37 6.91
C MET A 33 -9.13 -0.68 5.99
N VAL A 34 -9.37 -1.24 4.79
CA VAL A 34 -10.35 -0.68 3.86
C VAL A 34 -11.78 -0.98 4.31
N HIS A 35 -12.07 -2.23 4.66
CA HIS A 35 -13.37 -2.71 5.11
C HIS A 35 -13.21 -3.81 6.16
N ARG A 36 -14.28 -4.12 6.86
CA ARG A 36 -14.30 -5.19 7.88
C ARG A 36 -13.96 -6.55 7.23
N SER A 37 -13.02 -7.25 7.84
CA SER A 37 -12.66 -8.63 7.46
C SER A 37 -13.16 -9.60 8.56
N PRO A 38 -13.55 -10.85 8.21
CA PRO A 38 -13.89 -11.86 9.21
C PRO A 38 -12.78 -12.12 10.25
N ILE A 39 -11.53 -11.80 9.91
CA ILE A 39 -10.35 -11.95 10.77
C ILE A 39 -10.16 -10.74 11.72
N SER A 40 -10.84 -9.62 11.45
CA SER A 40 -10.78 -8.41 12.27
C SER A 40 -11.78 -8.54 13.42
N MET A 41 -11.33 -9.00 14.59
CA MET A 41 -12.19 -9.32 15.74
C MET A 41 -12.20 -8.24 16.83
N SER A 42 -11.55 -7.10 16.65
CA SER A 42 -11.55 -6.00 17.61
C SER A 42 -12.67 -5.00 17.29
N ASN A 43 -13.53 -4.72 18.28
CA ASN A 43 -14.56 -3.68 18.16
C ASN A 43 -13.97 -2.26 18.07
N ALA A 44 -12.65 -2.11 18.27
CA ALA A 44 -11.92 -0.84 18.19
C ALA A 44 -11.34 -0.55 16.80
N ASP A 45 -11.40 -1.52 15.85
CA ASP A 45 -10.88 -1.32 14.50
C ASP A 45 -11.84 -0.44 13.69
N THR A 46 -11.35 0.67 13.15
CA THR A 46 -12.06 1.49 12.18
C THR A 46 -11.59 1.15 10.78
N PHE A 47 -12.40 1.52 9.81
CA PHE A 47 -12.21 1.17 8.41
C PHE A 47 -12.26 2.42 7.55
N ALA A 48 -11.47 2.47 6.50
CA ALA A 48 -11.42 3.60 5.58
C ALA A 48 -12.81 3.95 5.01
N ILE A 49 -13.64 2.94 4.73
CA ILE A 49 -15.04 3.16 4.30
C ILE A 49 -15.83 3.95 5.35
N GLN A 50 -15.72 3.57 6.62
CA GLN A 50 -16.49 4.20 7.69
C GLN A 50 -15.98 5.62 7.96
N GLU A 51 -14.66 5.78 8.12
CA GLU A 51 -14.06 7.10 8.36
C GLU A 51 -14.35 8.08 7.21
N LEU A 52 -14.24 7.62 5.96
CA LEU A 52 -14.51 8.46 4.80
C LEU A 52 -16.01 8.81 4.67
N ARG A 53 -16.90 7.85 4.92
CA ARG A 53 -18.34 8.09 4.94
C ARG A 53 -18.72 9.13 6.00
N ASP A 54 -18.18 8.99 7.21
CA ASP A 54 -18.47 9.90 8.31
C ASP A 54 -17.88 11.31 8.04
N GLN A 55 -16.71 11.39 7.39
CA GLN A 55 -16.08 12.64 6.97
C GLN A 55 -16.87 13.36 5.88
N LEU A 56 -17.42 12.65 4.90
CA LEU A 56 -18.12 13.25 3.76
C LEU A 56 -19.64 13.36 3.95
N GLY A 57 -20.21 12.64 4.92
CA GLY A 57 -21.65 12.59 5.15
C GLY A 57 -22.45 11.84 4.07
N VAL A 58 -21.74 11.05 3.21
CA VAL A 58 -22.36 10.29 2.12
C VAL A 58 -21.82 8.86 2.05
N TYR A 59 -22.58 7.96 1.43
CA TYR A 59 -22.10 6.60 1.21
C TYR A 59 -20.94 6.58 0.20
N VAL A 60 -19.93 5.74 0.49
CA VAL A 60 -18.76 5.54 -0.35
C VAL A 60 -18.55 4.05 -0.63
N TYR A 61 -18.11 3.73 -1.84
CA TYR A 61 -17.93 2.37 -2.33
C TYR A 61 -16.50 2.17 -2.82
N PRO A 62 -15.68 1.35 -2.16
CA PRO A 62 -14.28 1.15 -2.57
C PRO A 62 -14.22 0.42 -3.91
N ALA A 63 -13.51 0.99 -4.87
CA ALA A 63 -13.32 0.38 -6.18
C ALA A 63 -12.24 -0.72 -6.17
N HIS A 64 -11.31 -0.64 -5.22
CA HIS A 64 -10.28 -1.65 -4.99
C HIS A 64 -9.89 -1.68 -3.51
N ARG A 65 -8.91 -2.49 -3.18
CA ARG A 65 -8.39 -2.58 -1.81
C ARG A 65 -6.89 -2.39 -1.76
N LEU A 66 -6.41 -1.91 -0.62
CA LEU A 66 -5.03 -1.99 -0.19
C LEU A 66 -4.94 -2.86 1.07
N ASP A 67 -3.80 -3.49 1.29
CA ASP A 67 -3.54 -4.19 2.55
C ASP A 67 -3.56 -3.20 3.71
N ARG A 68 -3.84 -3.68 4.92
CA ARG A 68 -3.86 -2.85 6.14
C ARG A 68 -2.58 -2.00 6.26
N LYS A 69 -1.41 -2.59 6.00
CA LYS A 69 -0.10 -1.95 6.12
C LYS A 69 0.42 -1.27 4.85
N THR A 70 -0.31 -1.34 3.75
CA THR A 70 0.00 -0.57 2.54
C THR A 70 -0.67 0.79 2.64
N SER A 71 0.10 1.85 2.44
CA SER A 71 -0.40 3.23 2.38
C SER A 71 -0.58 3.71 0.93
N GLY A 72 -1.17 4.89 0.74
CA GLY A 72 -1.29 5.55 -0.56
C GLY A 72 -2.68 5.50 -1.17
N LEU A 73 -2.76 5.68 -2.47
CA LEU A 73 -3.98 5.94 -3.22
C LEU A 73 -5.01 4.82 -3.13
N LEU A 74 -6.21 5.18 -2.73
CA LEU A 74 -7.38 4.31 -2.66
C LEU A 74 -8.59 5.02 -3.23
N VAL A 75 -9.20 4.43 -4.26
CA VAL A 75 -10.32 4.99 -5.02
C VAL A 75 -11.65 4.50 -4.46
N PHE A 76 -12.59 5.43 -4.29
CA PHE A 76 -13.98 5.16 -3.95
C PHE A 76 -14.90 5.80 -4.97
N ALA A 77 -15.98 5.12 -5.30
CA ALA A 77 -17.11 5.71 -6.01
C ALA A 77 -18.13 6.25 -5.01
N LEU A 78 -18.86 7.32 -5.40
CA LEU A 78 -19.93 7.92 -4.58
C LEU A 78 -21.31 7.36 -4.94
N ALA A 79 -21.41 6.52 -5.98
CA ALA A 79 -22.61 5.79 -6.38
C ALA A 79 -22.26 4.39 -6.93
N LEU A 80 -23.20 3.45 -6.85
CA LEU A 80 -22.99 2.08 -7.35
C LEU A 80 -22.79 2.02 -8.87
N GLU A 81 -23.42 2.93 -9.60
CA GLU A 81 -23.26 3.07 -11.05
C GLU A 81 -21.81 3.40 -11.41
N ASN A 82 -21.21 4.37 -10.70
CA ASN A 82 -19.84 4.77 -10.90
C ASN A 82 -18.87 3.65 -10.50
N LEU A 83 -19.18 2.92 -9.43
CA LEU A 83 -18.41 1.74 -9.03
C LEU A 83 -18.36 0.69 -10.14
N LYS A 84 -19.50 0.40 -10.79
CA LYS A 84 -19.55 -0.58 -11.89
C LYS A 84 -18.64 -0.18 -13.05
N LEU A 85 -18.63 1.12 -13.40
CA LEU A 85 -17.79 1.65 -14.49
C LEU A 85 -16.30 1.56 -14.15
N ILE A 86 -15.91 1.87 -12.90
CA ILE A 86 -14.52 1.74 -12.45
C ILE A 86 -14.12 0.26 -12.38
N ASN A 87 -14.99 -0.63 -11.89
CA ASN A 87 -14.71 -2.07 -11.85
C ASN A 87 -14.50 -2.67 -13.23
N ALA A 88 -15.28 -2.23 -14.24
CA ALA A 88 -15.07 -2.63 -15.64
C ALA A 88 -13.66 -2.27 -16.13
N GLN A 89 -13.11 -1.14 -15.73
CA GLN A 89 -11.74 -0.75 -16.07
C GLN A 89 -10.70 -1.64 -15.35
N PHE A 90 -10.95 -2.05 -14.10
CA PHE A 90 -10.09 -3.05 -13.43
C PHE A 90 -10.11 -4.39 -14.14
N GLU A 91 -11.28 -4.86 -14.58
CA GLU A 91 -11.45 -6.10 -15.33
C GLU A 91 -10.77 -6.04 -16.71
N ALA A 92 -10.90 -4.90 -17.40
CA ALA A 92 -10.25 -4.64 -18.68
C ALA A 92 -8.74 -4.34 -18.56
N LYS A 93 -8.21 -4.24 -17.32
CA LYS A 93 -6.81 -3.90 -17.01
C LYS A 93 -6.35 -2.55 -17.60
N THR A 94 -7.26 -1.59 -17.71
CA THR A 94 -6.94 -0.23 -18.21
C THR A 94 -6.50 0.73 -17.10
N ILE A 95 -6.64 0.32 -15.84
CA ILE A 95 -6.15 1.08 -14.68
C ILE A 95 -4.68 0.77 -14.44
N SER A 96 -3.84 1.81 -14.46
CA SER A 96 -2.43 1.71 -14.08
C SER A 96 -2.24 2.03 -12.60
N LYS A 97 -1.42 1.24 -11.92
CA LYS A 97 -1.08 1.43 -10.50
C LYS A 97 0.43 1.38 -10.35
N THR A 98 0.98 2.40 -9.73
CA THR A 98 2.41 2.46 -9.41
C THR A 98 2.58 2.48 -7.89
N TYR A 99 3.51 1.68 -7.42
CA TYR A 99 3.87 1.61 -6.01
C TYR A 99 5.35 1.91 -5.83
N HIS A 100 5.71 2.51 -4.71
CA HIS A 100 7.09 2.57 -4.27
C HIS A 100 7.28 1.66 -3.06
N ALA A 101 8.42 0.97 -3.03
CA ALA A 101 8.80 0.12 -1.91
C ALA A 101 10.28 0.28 -1.56
N VAL A 102 10.60 0.22 -0.27
CA VAL A 102 11.99 0.03 0.18
C VAL A 102 12.19 -1.45 0.47
N VAL A 103 13.15 -2.05 -0.22
CA VAL A 103 13.42 -3.48 -0.15
C VAL A 103 14.85 -3.77 0.34
N ARG A 104 15.05 -4.97 0.88
CA ARG A 104 16.37 -5.47 1.28
C ARG A 104 17.21 -5.81 0.05
N GLY A 105 18.50 -5.45 0.09
CA GLY A 105 19.50 -5.82 -0.92
C GLY A 105 19.50 -4.91 -2.13
N PHE A 106 20.44 -5.13 -3.03
CA PHE A 106 20.49 -4.46 -4.33
C PHE A 106 19.68 -5.23 -5.34
N THR A 107 18.66 -4.61 -5.89
CA THR A 107 17.84 -5.15 -6.98
C THR A 107 18.52 -4.90 -8.32
N GLU A 108 18.22 -5.73 -9.33
CA GLU A 108 18.57 -5.40 -10.72
C GLU A 108 17.92 -4.08 -11.14
N PRO A 109 18.45 -3.39 -12.15
CA PRO A 109 17.90 -2.09 -12.58
C PRO A 109 16.41 -2.12 -12.90
N GLU A 110 15.93 -3.21 -13.49
CA GLU A 110 14.53 -3.50 -13.77
C GLU A 110 14.29 -5.00 -13.84
N GLY A 111 13.06 -5.43 -13.71
CA GLY A 111 12.72 -6.84 -13.81
C GLY A 111 11.22 -7.11 -13.87
N THR A 112 10.91 -8.32 -14.32
CA THR A 112 9.54 -8.86 -14.35
C THR A 112 9.49 -10.10 -13.46
N ILE A 113 8.52 -10.13 -12.55
CA ILE A 113 8.25 -11.27 -11.69
C ILE A 113 6.94 -11.90 -12.17
N ASP A 114 7.07 -12.95 -12.99
CA ASP A 114 5.97 -13.79 -13.45
C ASP A 114 5.94 -15.05 -12.58
N TYR A 115 5.17 -14.99 -11.50
CA TYR A 115 5.10 -16.06 -10.52
C TYR A 115 3.67 -16.20 -9.97
N ALA A 116 3.03 -17.33 -10.29
CA ALA A 116 1.65 -17.58 -9.87
C ALA A 116 1.53 -17.67 -8.34
N LEU A 117 0.47 -17.07 -7.79
CA LEU A 117 0.25 -16.98 -6.36
C LEU A 117 -0.95 -17.82 -5.93
N THR A 118 -0.75 -18.63 -4.88
CA THR A 118 -1.81 -19.40 -4.24
C THR A 118 -2.50 -18.56 -3.17
N ASN A 119 -3.84 -18.48 -3.23
CA ASN A 119 -4.66 -17.81 -2.24
C ASN A 119 -4.95 -18.71 -1.03
N ASP A 120 -5.59 -18.18 0.02
CA ASP A 120 -5.91 -18.89 1.26
C ASP A 120 -6.88 -20.07 1.07
N LYS A 121 -7.55 -20.14 -0.09
CA LYS A 121 -8.44 -21.25 -0.48
C LYS A 121 -7.72 -22.31 -1.29
N GLY A 122 -6.39 -22.25 -1.42
CA GLY A 122 -5.58 -23.19 -2.20
C GLY A 122 -5.64 -23.01 -3.71
N LYS A 123 -6.33 -21.96 -4.23
CA LYS A 123 -6.40 -21.70 -5.67
C LYS A 123 -5.17 -20.92 -6.12
N THR A 124 -4.40 -21.48 -7.05
CA THR A 124 -3.28 -20.80 -7.72
C THR A 124 -3.81 -19.94 -8.86
N GLN A 125 -3.29 -18.71 -8.97
CA GLN A 125 -3.70 -17.69 -9.93
C GLN A 125 -2.46 -17.03 -10.52
N GLU A 126 -2.48 -16.79 -11.81
CA GLU A 126 -1.44 -16.02 -12.49
C GLU A 126 -1.29 -14.64 -11.85
N ALA A 127 -0.05 -14.21 -11.71
CA ALA A 127 0.31 -12.93 -11.16
C ALA A 127 1.61 -12.43 -11.80
N VAL A 128 1.59 -11.21 -12.31
CA VAL A 128 2.73 -10.56 -12.93
C VAL A 128 2.96 -9.19 -12.29
N THR A 129 4.21 -8.90 -11.97
CA THR A 129 4.65 -7.63 -11.39
C THR A 129 5.93 -7.19 -12.05
N HIS A 130 5.97 -5.97 -12.59
CA HIS A 130 7.19 -5.34 -13.08
C HIS A 130 7.75 -4.41 -12.00
N TYR A 131 9.06 -4.22 -12.01
CA TYR A 131 9.70 -3.23 -11.15
C TYR A 131 10.87 -2.54 -11.85
N LYS A 132 11.19 -1.34 -11.36
CA LYS A 132 12.36 -0.57 -11.74
C LYS A 132 13.03 -0.06 -10.45
N THR A 133 14.34 -0.18 -10.39
CA THR A 133 15.15 0.36 -9.30
C THR A 133 15.30 1.87 -9.50
N LEU A 134 14.89 2.63 -8.49
CA LEU A 134 15.03 4.09 -8.49
C LEU A 134 16.32 4.54 -7.83
N ASP A 135 16.72 3.85 -6.75
CA ASP A 135 17.89 4.21 -5.97
C ASP A 135 18.42 3.01 -5.19
N GLN A 136 19.70 3.01 -4.82
CA GLN A 136 20.35 1.96 -4.05
C GLN A 136 21.31 2.57 -3.03
N THR A 137 21.37 1.98 -1.85
CA THR A 137 22.26 2.43 -0.79
C THR A 137 22.88 1.27 -0.01
N GLU A 138 24.13 1.45 0.38
CA GLU A 138 24.82 0.59 1.32
C GLU A 138 25.20 1.40 2.57
N ILE A 139 24.71 0.97 3.71
CA ILE A 139 24.95 1.66 4.99
C ILE A 139 25.87 0.85 5.90
N ASN A 140 26.72 1.53 6.69
CA ASN A 140 27.63 0.93 7.66
C ASN A 140 26.89 0.45 8.92
N VAL A 141 25.92 -0.44 8.73
CA VAL A 141 25.15 -1.05 9.80
C VAL A 141 25.26 -2.57 9.65
N PRO A 142 25.98 -3.25 10.55
CA PRO A 142 26.17 -4.70 10.47
C PRO A 142 24.87 -5.44 10.78
N LEU A 143 24.64 -6.55 10.07
CA LEU A 143 23.56 -7.47 10.36
C LEU A 143 23.97 -8.92 10.06
N GLY A 144 23.95 -9.77 11.08
CA GLY A 144 24.43 -11.15 10.99
C GLY A 144 25.90 -11.24 10.65
N GLN A 145 26.24 -11.84 9.50
CA GLN A 145 27.63 -12.02 9.03
C GLN A 145 28.14 -10.83 8.18
N HIS A 146 27.27 -9.86 7.88
CA HIS A 146 27.59 -8.75 6.98
C HIS A 146 27.95 -7.51 7.80
N ALA A 147 29.07 -6.85 7.43
CA ALA A 147 29.51 -5.61 8.05
C ALA A 147 28.64 -4.41 7.65
N THR A 148 27.95 -4.51 6.54
CA THR A 148 27.08 -3.46 5.98
C THR A 148 25.69 -4.02 5.67
N SER A 149 24.73 -3.14 5.44
CA SER A 149 23.38 -3.48 5.00
C SER A 149 23.03 -2.72 3.74
N ARG A 150 22.35 -3.41 2.79
CA ARG A 150 22.02 -2.90 1.45
C ARG A 150 20.54 -2.81 1.27
N TYR A 151 20.09 -1.75 0.61
CA TYR A 151 18.69 -1.48 0.33
C TYR A 151 18.51 -0.88 -1.06
N SER A 152 17.34 -1.12 -1.64
CA SER A 152 16.90 -0.48 -2.88
C SER A 152 15.56 0.21 -2.65
N LEU A 153 15.38 1.37 -3.27
CA LEU A 153 14.08 1.98 -3.52
C LEU A 153 13.62 1.51 -4.89
N VAL A 154 12.48 0.85 -4.96
CA VAL A 154 11.94 0.32 -6.21
C VAL A 154 10.57 0.90 -6.52
N GLU A 155 10.33 1.17 -7.79
CA GLU A 155 9.04 1.47 -8.37
C GLU A 155 8.45 0.17 -8.92
N VAL A 156 7.17 -0.11 -8.63
CA VAL A 156 6.55 -1.42 -8.86
C VAL A 156 5.21 -1.27 -9.57
N TYR A 157 4.98 -2.07 -10.61
CA TYR A 157 3.81 -2.03 -11.48
C TYR A 157 3.13 -3.41 -11.53
N PRO A 158 2.12 -3.68 -10.67
CA PRO A 158 1.41 -4.94 -10.71
C PRO A 158 0.36 -4.94 -11.83
N GLU A 159 0.44 -5.88 -12.78
CA GLU A 159 -0.59 -6.08 -13.80
C GLU A 159 -1.87 -6.70 -13.23
N THR A 160 -1.73 -7.48 -12.18
CA THR A 160 -2.82 -8.15 -11.47
C THR A 160 -2.94 -7.64 -10.05
N GLY A 161 -3.99 -8.02 -9.32
CA GLY A 161 -4.25 -7.57 -7.93
C GLY A 161 -4.46 -8.73 -6.96
N ARG A 162 -3.57 -9.74 -6.93
CA ARG A 162 -3.70 -10.88 -6.01
C ARG A 162 -3.34 -10.46 -4.58
N MET A 163 -3.86 -11.20 -3.61
CA MET A 163 -3.61 -10.92 -2.20
C MET A 163 -2.10 -10.93 -1.87
N HIS A 164 -1.62 -9.82 -1.33
CA HIS A 164 -0.22 -9.57 -1.00
C HIS A 164 0.75 -9.72 -2.20
N GLN A 165 0.29 -9.48 -3.44
CA GLN A 165 1.05 -9.80 -4.65
C GLN A 165 2.45 -9.18 -4.65
N ILE A 166 2.57 -7.85 -4.56
CA ILE A 166 3.86 -7.14 -4.58
C ILE A 166 4.79 -7.68 -3.48
N ARG A 167 4.25 -7.90 -2.29
CA ARG A 167 4.98 -8.36 -1.11
C ARG A 167 5.54 -9.77 -1.31
N LYS A 168 4.70 -10.71 -1.82
CA LYS A 168 5.11 -12.09 -2.13
C LYS A 168 6.10 -12.13 -3.29
N HIS A 169 5.89 -11.33 -4.34
CA HIS A 169 6.76 -11.28 -5.51
C HIS A 169 8.17 -10.75 -5.16
N LEU A 170 8.26 -9.62 -4.45
CA LEU A 170 9.56 -9.09 -4.03
C LEU A 170 10.28 -10.04 -3.05
N ALA A 171 9.54 -10.72 -2.16
CA ALA A 171 10.12 -11.75 -1.31
C ALA A 171 10.59 -12.98 -2.10
N HIS A 172 9.87 -13.38 -3.16
CA HIS A 172 10.23 -14.49 -4.05
C HIS A 172 11.59 -14.27 -4.72
N ILE A 173 11.87 -13.06 -5.15
CA ILE A 173 13.17 -12.70 -5.74
C ILE A 173 14.22 -12.30 -4.67
N HIS A 174 14.01 -12.64 -3.40
CA HIS A 174 14.90 -12.37 -2.26
C HIS A 174 15.12 -10.89 -1.89
N HIS A 175 14.24 -10.01 -2.34
CA HIS A 175 14.20 -8.58 -2.01
C HIS A 175 12.94 -8.21 -1.20
N PRO A 176 12.74 -8.79 0.01
CA PRO A 176 11.54 -8.53 0.79
C PRO A 176 11.44 -7.06 1.22
N ILE A 177 10.20 -6.58 1.30
CA ILE A 177 9.90 -5.20 1.72
C ILE A 177 10.25 -5.00 3.19
N ILE A 178 10.85 -3.87 3.52
CA ILE A 178 11.16 -3.48 4.89
C ILE A 178 9.86 -3.19 5.66
N GLY A 179 9.74 -3.73 6.88
CA GLY A 179 8.54 -3.62 7.71
C GLY A 179 7.43 -4.64 7.38
N ASP A 180 7.61 -5.46 6.36
CA ASP A 180 6.69 -6.56 6.09
C ASP A 180 6.96 -7.73 7.05
N ARG A 181 5.98 -8.04 7.94
CA ARG A 181 6.15 -9.15 8.90
C ARG A 181 5.87 -10.52 8.29
N PRO A 182 4.76 -10.74 7.56
CA PRO A 182 4.44 -12.08 7.02
C PRO A 182 5.38 -12.56 5.90
N HIS A 183 5.84 -11.64 5.04
CA HIS A 183 6.66 -12.01 3.86
C HIS A 183 8.06 -11.40 3.89
N GLY A 184 8.37 -10.63 4.94
CA GLY A 184 9.62 -9.90 5.07
C GLY A 184 10.72 -10.67 5.78
N CYS A 185 11.82 -9.97 6.04
CA CYS A 185 12.97 -10.48 6.79
C CYS A 185 12.90 -10.02 8.25
N ASN A 186 12.63 -10.94 9.18
CA ASN A 186 12.50 -10.63 10.61
C ASN A 186 13.75 -9.97 11.20
N LYS A 187 14.95 -10.34 10.76
CA LYS A 187 16.22 -9.72 11.22
C LYS A 187 16.29 -8.25 10.79
N GLN A 188 15.92 -7.95 9.54
CA GLN A 188 15.86 -6.59 9.03
C GLN A 188 14.77 -5.76 9.74
N ASN A 189 13.57 -6.33 9.90
CA ASN A 189 12.48 -5.64 10.57
C ASN A 189 12.81 -5.31 12.04
N LYS A 190 13.54 -6.22 12.73
CA LYS A 190 14.04 -5.98 14.08
C LYS A 190 15.07 -4.87 14.10
N LEU A 191 16.04 -4.87 13.17
CA LEU A 191 17.04 -3.81 13.04
C LEU A 191 16.37 -2.45 12.86
N PHE A 192 15.39 -2.35 11.93
CA PHE A 192 14.70 -1.08 11.66
C PHE A 192 13.88 -0.59 12.85
N LEU A 193 13.25 -1.50 13.57
CA LEU A 193 12.51 -1.18 14.80
C LEU A 193 13.47 -0.65 15.89
N GLU A 194 14.54 -1.39 16.18
CA GLU A 194 15.44 -1.07 17.29
C GLU A 194 16.30 0.18 17.02
N LYS A 195 16.75 0.35 15.78
CA LYS A 195 17.66 1.45 15.43
C LYS A 195 16.91 2.73 15.06
N TRP A 196 15.77 2.63 14.39
CA TRP A 196 15.06 3.79 13.82
C TRP A 196 13.59 3.87 14.21
N GLY A 197 13.08 2.99 15.08
CA GLY A 197 11.72 3.01 15.56
C GLY A 197 10.67 2.67 14.50
N LEU A 198 11.05 2.08 13.36
CA LEU A 198 10.12 1.80 12.27
C LEU A 198 9.14 0.69 12.66
N THR A 199 7.84 1.02 12.65
CA THR A 199 6.74 0.08 12.90
C THR A 199 5.89 -0.19 11.66
N GLU A 200 6.10 0.58 10.60
CA GLU A 200 5.33 0.56 9.36
C GLU A 200 6.01 -0.31 8.29
N MET A 201 5.22 -0.74 7.31
CA MET A 201 5.71 -1.39 6.11
C MET A 201 5.96 -0.33 5.03
N LEU A 202 7.15 -0.36 4.43
CA LEU A 202 7.54 0.62 3.42
C LEU A 202 7.06 0.20 2.03
N LEU A 203 5.73 0.17 1.86
CA LEU A 203 5.02 -0.02 0.59
C LEU A 203 3.92 1.03 0.47
N HIS A 204 3.99 1.84 -0.58
CA HIS A 204 3.11 2.97 -0.81
C HIS A 204 2.57 3.00 -2.24
N ALA A 205 1.25 3.06 -2.42
CA ALA A 205 0.59 3.25 -3.71
C ALA A 205 0.72 4.73 -4.11
N ILE A 206 1.79 5.06 -4.84
CA ILE A 206 2.19 6.44 -5.13
C ILE A 206 1.36 7.07 -6.25
N LYS A 207 0.98 6.29 -7.28
CA LYS A 207 0.27 6.80 -8.45
C LYS A 207 -0.82 5.82 -8.90
N ILE A 208 -1.94 6.38 -9.36
CA ILE A 208 -3.01 5.64 -10.02
C ILE A 208 -3.52 6.42 -11.23
N GLU A 209 -3.79 5.71 -12.31
CA GLU A 209 -4.33 6.29 -13.54
C GLU A 209 -5.54 5.47 -13.99
N PHE A 210 -6.66 6.16 -14.20
CA PHE A 210 -7.92 5.55 -14.65
C PHE A 210 -8.77 6.58 -15.40
N ASP A 211 -9.75 6.12 -16.16
CA ASP A 211 -10.68 7.02 -16.84
C ASP A 211 -11.82 7.37 -15.89
N HIS A 212 -12.12 8.65 -15.77
CA HIS A 212 -13.22 9.13 -14.94
C HIS A 212 -14.55 8.51 -15.39
N PRO A 213 -15.35 7.91 -14.47
CA PRO A 213 -16.50 7.07 -14.84
C PRO A 213 -17.60 7.78 -15.63
N VAL A 214 -17.68 9.11 -15.55
CA VAL A 214 -18.73 9.90 -16.22
C VAL A 214 -18.15 10.70 -17.38
N THR A 215 -17.03 11.39 -17.18
CA THR A 215 -16.46 12.29 -18.20
C THR A 215 -15.55 11.56 -19.20
N ASN A 216 -15.13 10.34 -18.89
CA ASN A 216 -14.12 9.55 -19.62
C ASN A 216 -12.74 10.26 -19.77
N GLN A 217 -12.50 11.33 -19.02
CA GLN A 217 -11.19 11.97 -18.96
C GLN A 217 -10.21 11.09 -18.21
N ARG A 218 -8.98 10.94 -18.74
CA ARG A 218 -7.91 10.23 -18.04
C ARG A 218 -7.47 11.02 -16.81
N LEU A 219 -7.70 10.46 -15.62
CA LEU A 219 -7.16 10.97 -14.36
C LEU A 219 -5.81 10.32 -14.11
N SER A 220 -4.82 11.13 -13.74
CA SER A 220 -3.51 10.70 -13.28
C SER A 220 -3.26 11.36 -11.94
N LEU A 221 -3.36 10.58 -10.85
CA LEU A 221 -3.31 11.07 -9.48
C LEU A 221 -2.10 10.52 -8.76
N GLU A 222 -1.45 11.39 -7.98
CA GLU A 222 -0.30 11.04 -7.14
C GLU A 222 -0.57 11.44 -5.70
N ALA A 223 -0.09 10.63 -4.75
CA ALA A 223 -0.17 10.90 -3.32
C ALA A 223 1.22 11.13 -2.73
N PRO A 224 1.40 12.10 -1.83
CA PRO A 224 2.64 12.24 -1.09
C PRO A 224 2.88 11.00 -0.21
N TYR A 225 4.14 10.67 0.01
CA TYR A 225 4.47 9.61 0.98
C TYR A 225 3.94 9.93 2.37
N GLN A 226 3.59 8.88 3.10
CA GLN A 226 3.35 9.00 4.54
C GLN A 226 4.63 9.41 5.28
N PRO A 227 4.51 10.09 6.44
CA PRO A 227 5.68 10.64 7.17
C PRO A 227 6.80 9.62 7.44
N GLU A 228 6.45 8.40 7.86
CA GLU A 228 7.44 7.35 8.13
C GLU A 228 8.17 6.87 6.87
N PHE A 229 7.45 6.74 5.75
CA PHE A 229 8.08 6.41 4.47
C PHE A 229 9.07 7.50 4.06
N THR A 230 8.66 8.78 4.15
CA THR A 230 9.51 9.94 3.84
C THR A 230 10.75 9.94 4.73
N ARG A 231 10.58 9.77 6.04
CA ARG A 231 11.67 9.77 7.03
C ARG A 231 12.71 8.68 6.73
N ILE A 232 12.26 7.45 6.50
CA ILE A 232 13.19 6.34 6.22
C ILE A 232 13.82 6.47 4.83
N LYS A 233 13.05 6.94 3.82
CA LYS A 233 13.61 7.22 2.49
C LYS A 233 14.74 8.25 2.57
N GLN A 234 14.54 9.35 3.28
CA GLN A 234 15.59 10.36 3.49
C GLN A 234 16.79 9.80 4.23
N LEU A 235 16.57 9.03 5.29
CA LEU A 235 17.64 8.41 6.07
C LEU A 235 18.53 7.47 5.23
N LEU A 236 17.95 6.74 4.30
CA LEU A 236 18.66 5.74 3.51
C LEU A 236 19.24 6.30 2.20
N PHE A 237 18.57 7.21 1.54
CA PHE A 237 18.83 7.63 0.16
C PHE A 237 19.12 9.13 0.00
N SER A 238 19.37 9.88 1.09
CA SER A 238 19.90 11.25 0.97
C SER A 238 21.40 11.18 0.82
N HIS A 239 21.87 11.34 -0.41
CA HIS A 239 23.28 11.41 -0.78
C HIS A 239 23.73 12.86 -0.90
#